data_9f77ae98afd5724a7c41e1d177e20380
#
_entry.id   9f77ae98afd5724a7c41e1d177e20380
#
_cell.length_a   1.000
_cell.length_b   1.000
_cell.length_c   1.000
_cell.angle_alpha   90.00
_cell.angle_beta   90.00
_cell.angle_gamma   90.00
#
_symmetry.space_group_name_H-M   'P 1'
#
loop_
_entity.id
_entity.type
_entity.pdbx_description
1 polymer ?
#
loop_
_entity_poly.entity_id
_entity_poly.type
_entity_poly.pdbx_seq_one_letter_code
_entity_poly.pdbx_strand_id
1 'polypeptide(L)'
;RMPSQAMAVVPVIMNSLHHDVMRGRKDRLGELWVPICSSAMFDPQVMLDMAEHGMFVVQTYGSTETCGDGIINYAQDAKHIGAVGQGNDYLDYKIAEDGELCMHGDSIMLGYYKDPEATAEVIDADGWFHTGDLARKDEDGYYFLTGRKKNVIILDSGENISPEELEGIVGKCEAVKECVVKEMGKKIGVVVYCDEDKQQQVRDFITEANRTLPLYKRMSAVEFSTEPLPRNGAGKLLRQ
;
A
#
# COMPACT_ATOMS: atom_id res chain seq x y z
N ARG A 1 -3.90 -35.42 -4.51
CA ARG A 1 -3.57 -34.02 -4.12
C ARG A 1 -4.60 -33.62 -3.08
N MET A 2 -4.16 -33.15 -1.90
CA MET A 2 -5.09 -32.50 -0.98
C MET A 2 -5.46 -31.14 -1.56
N PRO A 3 -6.74 -30.80 -1.63
CA PRO A 3 -7.16 -29.49 -2.11
C PRO A 3 -6.70 -28.39 -1.12
N SER A 4 -6.18 -27.31 -1.65
CA SER A 4 -5.74 -26.16 -0.84
C SER A 4 -6.90 -25.20 -0.64
N GLN A 5 -7.31 -25.02 0.59
CA GLN A 5 -8.39 -24.10 0.97
C GLN A 5 -7.88 -22.66 1.20
N ALA A 6 -6.60 -22.51 1.52
CA ALA A 6 -5.94 -21.23 1.70
C ALA A 6 -4.67 -21.15 0.84
N MET A 7 -4.36 -19.96 0.35
CA MET A 7 -3.17 -19.71 -0.48
C MET A 7 -2.61 -18.32 -0.23
N ALA A 8 -1.31 -18.25 0.09
CA ALA A 8 -0.58 -17.00 0.13
C ALA A 8 -0.33 -16.49 -1.31
N VAL A 9 -0.64 -15.24 -1.56
CA VAL A 9 -0.56 -14.60 -2.88
C VAL A 9 0.03 -13.20 -2.77
N VAL A 10 0.56 -12.72 -3.88
CA VAL A 10 0.94 -11.31 -4.07
C VAL A 10 -0.16 -10.58 -4.85
N PRO A 11 -0.22 -9.23 -4.85
CA PRO A 11 -1.31 -8.47 -5.47
C PRO A 11 -1.59 -8.84 -6.92
N VAL A 12 -0.57 -9.13 -7.74
CA VAL A 12 -0.78 -9.53 -9.14
C VAL A 12 -1.57 -10.85 -9.26
N ILE A 13 -1.32 -11.79 -8.37
CA ILE A 13 -2.07 -13.06 -8.31
C ILE A 13 -3.48 -12.80 -7.75
N MET A 14 -3.61 -11.96 -6.69
CA MET A 14 -4.90 -11.57 -6.15
C MET A 14 -5.80 -10.96 -7.23
N ASN A 15 -5.29 -10.03 -8.02
CA ASN A 15 -6.02 -9.42 -9.12
C ASN A 15 -6.46 -10.45 -10.19
N SER A 16 -5.63 -11.46 -10.46
CA SER A 16 -5.98 -12.55 -11.38
C SER A 16 -7.11 -13.42 -10.82
N LEU A 17 -7.07 -13.75 -9.53
CA LEU A 17 -8.13 -14.50 -8.85
C LEU A 17 -9.44 -13.70 -8.83
N HIS A 18 -9.39 -12.42 -8.46
CA HIS A 18 -10.52 -11.51 -8.50
C HIS A 18 -11.17 -11.47 -9.88
N HIS A 19 -10.37 -11.26 -10.93
CA HIS A 19 -10.84 -11.24 -12.30
C HIS A 19 -11.52 -12.57 -12.71
N ASP A 20 -11.02 -13.73 -12.29
CA ASP A 20 -11.66 -15.02 -12.58
C ASP A 20 -12.98 -15.17 -11.81
N VAL A 21 -13.04 -14.74 -10.54
CA VAL A 21 -14.26 -14.74 -9.74
C VAL A 21 -15.32 -13.84 -10.35
N MET A 22 -14.97 -12.58 -10.69
CA MET A 22 -15.92 -11.61 -11.31
C MET A 22 -16.47 -12.08 -12.65
N ARG A 23 -15.76 -12.93 -13.37
CA ARG A 23 -16.23 -13.56 -14.62
C ARG A 23 -16.97 -14.88 -14.43
N GLY A 24 -17.33 -15.23 -13.21
CA GLY A 24 -18.04 -16.48 -12.89
C GLY A 24 -17.19 -17.75 -13.09
N ARG A 25 -15.86 -17.63 -13.12
CA ARG A 25 -14.93 -18.75 -13.33
C ARG A 25 -14.31 -19.25 -12.00
N LYS A 26 -15.10 -19.20 -10.93
CA LYS A 26 -14.68 -19.65 -9.59
C LYS A 26 -14.27 -21.12 -9.56
N ASP A 27 -14.81 -21.94 -10.46
CA ASP A 27 -14.43 -23.34 -10.65
C ASP A 27 -12.93 -23.54 -10.89
N ARG A 28 -12.27 -22.56 -11.51
CA ARG A 28 -10.81 -22.58 -11.75
C ARG A 28 -9.97 -22.48 -10.47
N LEU A 29 -10.56 -21.96 -9.40
CA LEU A 29 -9.90 -21.82 -8.11
C LEU A 29 -9.96 -23.10 -7.27
N GLY A 30 -10.72 -24.12 -7.72
CA GLY A 30 -10.91 -25.38 -6.98
C GLY A 30 -11.59 -25.13 -5.63
N GLU A 31 -10.96 -25.57 -4.54
CA GLU A 31 -11.48 -25.40 -3.17
C GLU A 31 -10.90 -24.17 -2.45
N LEU A 32 -10.14 -23.32 -3.14
CA LEU A 32 -9.59 -22.07 -2.56
C LEU A 32 -10.74 -21.15 -2.16
N TRP A 33 -10.78 -20.77 -0.88
CA TRP A 33 -11.72 -19.78 -0.37
C TRP A 33 -11.07 -18.73 0.54
N VAL A 34 -9.79 -18.93 0.96
CA VAL A 34 -9.01 -17.98 1.78
C VAL A 34 -7.72 -17.58 1.04
N PRO A 35 -7.76 -16.62 0.11
CA PRO A 35 -6.53 -16.01 -0.39
C PRO A 35 -5.96 -15.06 0.67
N ILE A 36 -4.66 -15.19 0.95
CA ILE A 36 -3.92 -14.37 1.91
C ILE A 36 -2.96 -13.48 1.11
N CYS A 37 -3.27 -12.19 1.00
CA CYS A 37 -2.47 -11.24 0.22
C CYS A 37 -1.45 -10.52 1.11
N SER A 38 -0.21 -10.50 0.64
CA SER A 38 0.92 -9.88 1.33
C SER A 38 1.85 -9.14 0.35
N SER A 39 2.90 -8.54 0.87
CA SER A 39 4.02 -7.92 0.14
C SER A 39 3.77 -6.53 -0.42
N ALA A 40 2.56 -6.14 -0.77
CA ALA A 40 2.18 -4.80 -1.20
C ALA A 40 0.68 -4.56 -1.01
N MET A 41 0.30 -3.27 -1.00
CA MET A 41 -1.11 -2.88 -1.01
C MET A 41 -1.75 -3.28 -2.34
N PHE A 42 -3.02 -3.64 -2.30
CA PHE A 42 -3.89 -3.85 -3.45
C PHE A 42 -5.19 -3.06 -3.27
N ASP A 43 -6.00 -2.97 -4.29
CA ASP A 43 -7.26 -2.23 -4.21
C ASP A 43 -8.17 -2.84 -3.13
N PRO A 44 -8.52 -2.09 -2.07
CA PRO A 44 -9.39 -2.59 -1.02
C PRO A 44 -10.75 -3.11 -1.52
N GLN A 45 -11.28 -2.56 -2.63
CA GLN A 45 -12.54 -3.01 -3.20
C GLN A 45 -12.52 -4.50 -3.56
N VAL A 46 -11.35 -5.03 -3.94
CA VAL A 46 -11.17 -6.47 -4.23
C VAL A 46 -11.59 -7.35 -3.03
N MET A 47 -11.36 -6.90 -1.79
CA MET A 47 -11.79 -7.67 -0.61
C MET A 47 -13.31 -7.77 -0.54
N LEU A 48 -14.04 -6.66 -0.76
CA LEU A 48 -15.50 -6.67 -0.74
C LEU A 48 -16.08 -7.50 -1.88
N ASP A 49 -15.59 -7.29 -3.10
CA ASP A 49 -16.05 -8.02 -4.28
C ASP A 49 -15.87 -9.53 -4.09
N MET A 50 -14.72 -9.94 -3.56
CA MET A 50 -14.43 -11.36 -3.29
C MET A 50 -15.33 -11.92 -2.17
N ALA A 51 -15.61 -11.12 -1.13
CA ALA A 51 -16.50 -11.50 -0.02
C ALA A 51 -17.93 -11.75 -0.50
N GLU A 52 -18.46 -10.91 -1.39
CA GLU A 52 -19.78 -11.11 -2.02
C GLU A 52 -19.88 -12.45 -2.79
N HIS A 53 -18.74 -12.98 -3.23
CA HIS A 53 -18.63 -14.26 -3.92
C HIS A 53 -18.22 -15.42 -2.99
N GLY A 54 -18.27 -15.21 -1.66
CA GLY A 54 -17.99 -16.24 -0.66
C GLY A 54 -16.50 -16.58 -0.54
N MET A 55 -15.61 -15.66 -0.84
CA MET A 55 -14.17 -15.73 -0.59
C MET A 55 -13.83 -14.90 0.64
N PHE A 56 -12.95 -15.39 1.50
CA PHE A 56 -12.49 -14.67 2.70
C PHE A 56 -11.06 -14.18 2.47
N VAL A 57 -10.92 -12.96 1.98
CA VAL A 57 -9.61 -12.38 1.72
C VAL A 57 -8.96 -11.91 3.01
N VAL A 58 -7.74 -12.32 3.27
CA VAL A 58 -6.91 -11.87 4.38
C VAL A 58 -5.78 -11.01 3.82
N GLN A 59 -5.59 -9.83 4.37
CA GLN A 59 -4.43 -9.00 4.07
C GLN A 59 -3.44 -9.06 5.21
N THR A 60 -2.15 -9.21 4.92
CA THR A 60 -1.09 -9.19 5.92
C THR A 60 -0.07 -8.09 5.61
N TYR A 61 0.40 -7.44 6.65
CA TYR A 61 1.47 -6.45 6.62
C TYR A 61 2.62 -6.91 7.52
N GLY A 62 3.79 -6.94 6.97
CA GLY A 62 5.04 -7.30 7.64
C GLY A 62 6.20 -7.19 6.68
N SER A 63 7.39 -7.47 7.15
CA SER A 63 8.63 -7.40 6.38
C SER A 63 9.55 -8.58 6.72
N THR A 64 10.70 -8.63 6.08
CA THR A 64 11.75 -9.59 6.43
C THR A 64 12.25 -9.35 7.85
N GLU A 65 12.32 -8.09 8.27
CA GLU A 65 12.78 -7.64 9.57
C GLU A 65 11.83 -8.03 10.71
N THR A 66 10.56 -8.29 10.40
CA THR A 66 9.55 -8.82 11.34
C THR A 66 9.33 -10.33 11.18
N CYS A 67 10.25 -11.04 10.50
CA CYS A 67 10.14 -12.47 10.16
C CYS A 67 8.85 -12.81 9.38
N GLY A 68 8.30 -11.84 8.62
CA GLY A 68 7.04 -11.98 7.88
C GLY A 68 5.78 -11.83 8.73
N ASP A 69 5.92 -11.65 10.03
CA ASP A 69 4.84 -11.39 10.97
C ASP A 69 4.61 -9.88 11.14
N GLY A 70 3.45 -9.50 11.66
CA GLY A 70 3.10 -8.10 11.87
C GLY A 70 1.60 -7.92 12.06
N ILE A 71 0.97 -7.16 11.19
CA ILE A 71 -0.44 -6.79 11.30
C ILE A 71 -1.26 -7.61 10.30
N ILE A 72 -2.42 -8.08 10.72
CA ILE A 72 -3.31 -8.89 9.88
C ILE A 72 -4.70 -8.25 9.82
N ASN A 73 -5.23 -8.14 8.61
CA ASN A 73 -6.58 -7.66 8.37
C ASN A 73 -7.51 -8.83 8.02
N TYR A 74 -8.44 -9.12 8.92
CA TYR A 74 -9.54 -10.05 8.75
C TYR A 74 -10.87 -9.35 8.43
N ALA A 75 -10.91 -8.01 8.39
CA ALA A 75 -12.12 -7.27 8.15
C ALA A 75 -12.68 -7.52 6.75
N GLN A 76 -14.00 -7.67 6.69
CA GLN A 76 -14.74 -7.82 5.42
C GLN A 76 -15.78 -6.70 5.28
N ASP A 77 -15.57 -5.58 5.96
CA ASP A 77 -16.47 -4.41 5.98
C ASP A 77 -15.81 -3.19 5.32
N ALA A 78 -16.63 -2.31 4.78
CA ALA A 78 -16.18 -1.13 4.04
C ALA A 78 -15.36 -0.12 4.87
N LYS A 79 -15.48 -0.14 6.21
CA LYS A 79 -14.74 0.75 7.10
C LYS A 79 -13.28 0.35 7.21
N HIS A 80 -12.99 -0.96 7.25
CA HIS A 80 -11.67 -1.47 7.61
C HIS A 80 -10.92 -2.19 6.49
N ILE A 81 -11.54 -2.41 5.31
CA ILE A 81 -10.86 -3.07 4.18
C ILE A 81 -9.62 -2.33 3.67
N GLY A 82 -9.53 -1.02 3.87
CA GLY A 82 -8.36 -0.22 3.52
C GLY A 82 -7.27 -0.21 4.60
N ALA A 83 -7.51 -0.83 5.77
CA ALA A 83 -6.52 -0.99 6.81
C ALA A 83 -5.56 -2.14 6.48
N VAL A 84 -4.36 -2.12 7.05
CA VAL A 84 -3.50 -3.32 7.08
C VAL A 84 -3.92 -4.29 8.18
N GLY A 85 -4.81 -3.88 9.07
CA GLY A 85 -5.44 -4.70 10.11
C GLY A 85 -5.20 -4.23 11.52
N GLN A 86 -5.39 -5.14 12.46
CA GLN A 86 -5.07 -4.95 13.88
C GLN A 86 -3.76 -5.66 14.21
N GLY A 87 -3.04 -5.13 15.20
CA GLY A 87 -1.84 -5.78 15.73
C GLY A 87 -2.16 -7.15 16.33
N ASN A 88 -1.20 -8.06 16.27
CA ASN A 88 -1.30 -9.34 16.96
C ASN A 88 -0.77 -9.24 18.40
N ASP A 89 -1.03 -10.28 19.20
CA ASP A 89 -0.63 -10.31 20.62
C ASP A 89 0.87 -10.64 20.84
N TYR A 90 1.63 -10.87 19.78
CA TYR A 90 3.05 -11.25 19.85
C TYR A 90 3.99 -10.06 19.69
N LEU A 91 3.46 -8.92 19.25
CA LEU A 91 4.22 -7.70 19.04
C LEU A 91 3.55 -6.52 19.73
N ASP A 92 4.36 -5.63 20.21
CA ASP A 92 3.94 -4.28 20.61
C ASP A 92 4.01 -3.34 19.41
N TYR A 93 3.10 -2.38 19.37
CA TYR A 93 2.98 -1.42 18.28
C TYR A 93 2.86 -0.01 18.82
N LYS A 94 3.62 0.92 18.25
CA LYS A 94 3.45 2.35 18.50
C LYS A 94 3.50 3.13 17.17
N ILE A 95 2.84 4.28 17.16
CA ILE A 95 3.06 5.31 16.16
C ILE A 95 3.92 6.37 16.81
N ALA A 96 5.11 6.61 16.26
CA ALA A 96 6.05 7.62 16.75
C ALA A 96 5.50 9.04 16.48
N GLU A 97 6.15 10.06 17.08
CA GLU A 97 5.71 11.46 16.94
C GLU A 97 5.69 11.96 15.48
N ASP A 98 6.57 11.41 14.63
CA ASP A 98 6.64 11.71 13.21
C ASP A 98 5.67 10.87 12.35
N GLY A 99 4.81 10.05 12.98
CA GLY A 99 3.82 9.21 12.33
C GLY A 99 4.35 7.85 11.87
N GLU A 100 5.61 7.50 12.17
CA GLU A 100 6.17 6.21 11.80
C GLU A 100 5.58 5.07 12.63
N LEU A 101 5.20 3.97 11.97
CA LEU A 101 4.82 2.73 12.64
C LEU A 101 6.08 2.03 13.14
N CYS A 102 6.14 1.76 14.45
CA CYS A 102 7.22 1.00 15.06
C CYS A 102 6.67 -0.27 15.70
N MET A 103 7.46 -1.33 15.69
CA MET A 103 7.13 -2.64 16.24
C MET A 103 8.22 -3.12 17.19
N HIS A 104 7.82 -3.87 18.23
CA HIS A 104 8.75 -4.45 19.19
C HIS A 104 8.25 -5.83 19.60
N GLY A 105 9.15 -6.81 19.81
CA GLY A 105 8.82 -8.16 20.27
C GLY A 105 9.72 -9.23 19.67
N ASP A 106 9.40 -10.48 19.99
CA ASP A 106 10.28 -11.63 19.72
C ASP A 106 10.41 -11.99 18.23
N SER A 107 9.49 -11.53 17.37
CA SER A 107 9.57 -11.75 15.92
C SER A 107 10.39 -10.68 15.18
N ILE A 108 10.90 -9.66 15.89
CA ILE A 108 11.82 -8.70 15.27
C ILE A 108 13.19 -9.36 15.07
N MET A 109 13.77 -9.17 13.89
CA MET A 109 15.08 -9.71 13.56
C MET A 109 16.16 -9.31 14.56
N LEU A 110 17.18 -10.12 14.72
CA LEU A 110 18.35 -9.79 15.52
C LEU A 110 19.22 -8.68 14.89
N GLY A 111 19.11 -8.50 13.58
CA GLY A 111 19.83 -7.50 12.81
C GLY A 111 20.24 -7.99 11.41
N TYR A 112 20.77 -7.09 10.62
CA TYR A 112 21.33 -7.40 9.31
C TYR A 112 22.68 -8.13 9.45
N TYR A 113 22.86 -9.17 8.66
CA TYR A 113 24.06 -10.00 8.73
C TYR A 113 25.33 -9.22 8.44
N LYS A 114 26.23 -9.17 9.42
CA LYS A 114 27.51 -8.42 9.38
C LYS A 114 27.37 -6.92 9.08
N ASP A 115 26.21 -6.34 9.35
CA ASP A 115 25.95 -4.91 9.15
C ASP A 115 25.30 -4.31 10.41
N PRO A 116 26.07 -4.07 11.47
CA PRO A 116 25.55 -3.48 12.69
C PRO A 116 25.14 -2.00 12.51
N GLU A 117 25.72 -1.29 11.54
CA GLU A 117 25.39 0.11 11.27
C GLU A 117 23.97 0.18 10.67
N ALA A 118 23.67 -0.56 9.61
CA ALA A 118 22.33 -0.63 9.06
C ALA A 118 21.31 -1.19 10.07
N THR A 119 21.72 -2.08 10.95
CA THR A 119 20.85 -2.58 12.04
C THR A 119 20.47 -1.45 13.00
N ALA A 120 21.44 -0.64 13.44
CA ALA A 120 21.20 0.48 14.34
C ALA A 120 20.37 1.63 13.72
N GLU A 121 20.31 1.71 12.38
CA GLU A 121 19.43 2.66 11.68
C GLU A 121 17.94 2.28 11.79
N VAL A 122 17.62 0.99 11.97
CA VAL A 122 16.24 0.49 11.96
C VAL A 122 15.79 -0.13 13.28
N ILE A 123 16.69 -0.49 14.19
CA ILE A 123 16.35 -0.97 15.54
C ILE A 123 17.00 -0.03 16.55
N ASP A 124 16.17 0.66 17.34
CA ASP A 124 16.64 1.59 18.35
C ASP A 124 17.20 0.89 19.61
N ALA A 125 17.75 1.69 20.54
CA ALA A 125 18.37 1.16 21.77
C ALA A 125 17.38 0.43 22.70
N ASP A 126 16.08 0.70 22.58
CA ASP A 126 15.01 0.07 23.34
C ASP A 126 14.42 -1.15 22.62
N GLY A 127 14.98 -1.53 21.45
CA GLY A 127 14.58 -2.69 20.66
C GLY A 127 13.38 -2.46 19.73
N TRP A 128 12.95 -1.21 19.54
CA TRP A 128 11.89 -0.91 18.58
C TRP A 128 12.41 -0.93 17.16
N PHE A 129 11.75 -1.69 16.31
CA PHE A 129 11.98 -1.70 14.89
C PHE A 129 11.19 -0.56 14.22
N HIS A 130 11.91 0.32 13.54
CA HIS A 130 11.42 1.43 12.75
C HIS A 130 11.11 0.94 11.33
N THR A 131 9.84 0.82 10.99
CA THR A 131 9.42 0.20 9.71
C THR A 131 9.69 1.07 8.48
N GLY A 132 9.89 2.36 8.67
CA GLY A 132 9.94 3.35 7.61
C GLY A 132 8.57 3.63 6.98
N ASP A 133 7.50 3.01 7.46
CA ASP A 133 6.12 3.24 7.00
C ASP A 133 5.40 4.21 7.95
N LEU A 134 4.70 5.18 7.37
CA LEU A 134 3.82 6.08 8.11
C LEU A 134 2.44 5.42 8.24
N ALA A 135 1.85 5.55 9.42
CA ALA A 135 0.54 4.96 9.69
C ALA A 135 -0.30 5.84 10.61
N ARG A 136 -1.59 5.58 10.60
CA ARG A 136 -2.54 6.04 11.62
C ARG A 136 -3.28 4.84 12.19
N LYS A 137 -3.72 4.95 13.44
CA LYS A 137 -4.58 3.98 14.09
C LYS A 137 -5.95 4.61 14.30
N ASP A 138 -7.03 3.88 13.99
CA ASP A 138 -8.37 4.36 14.27
C ASP A 138 -8.84 3.97 15.68
N GLU A 139 -10.08 4.38 16.02
CA GLU A 139 -10.72 4.11 17.32
C GLU A 139 -11.01 2.62 17.57
N ASP A 140 -11.13 1.82 16.49
CA ASP A 140 -11.35 0.37 16.56
C ASP A 140 -10.02 -0.41 16.61
N GLY A 141 -8.88 0.29 16.61
CA GLY A 141 -7.56 -0.30 16.71
C GLY A 141 -6.95 -0.77 15.40
N TYR A 142 -7.54 -0.43 14.25
CA TYR A 142 -7.01 -0.76 12.94
C TYR A 142 -5.93 0.22 12.50
N TYR A 143 -4.86 -0.30 11.94
CA TYR A 143 -3.75 0.47 11.37
C TYR A 143 -3.97 0.68 9.88
N PHE A 144 -3.81 1.92 9.43
CA PHE A 144 -3.86 2.33 8.03
C PHE A 144 -2.52 2.90 7.64
N LEU A 145 -1.87 2.36 6.63
CA LEU A 145 -0.66 2.96 6.09
C LEU A 145 -1.03 4.25 5.34
N THR A 146 -0.24 5.28 5.58
CA THR A 146 -0.44 6.61 4.96
C THR A 146 0.71 6.98 4.01
N GLY A 147 1.80 6.20 4.01
CA GLY A 147 2.92 6.38 3.09
C GLY A 147 4.23 5.81 3.61
N ARG A 148 5.31 6.17 2.93
CA ARG A 148 6.69 5.85 3.31
C ARG A 148 7.43 7.10 3.78
N LYS A 149 8.05 7.05 4.95
CA LYS A 149 8.80 8.16 5.55
C LYS A 149 9.82 8.78 4.58
N LYS A 150 10.59 7.95 3.89
CA LYS A 150 11.59 8.38 2.91
C LYS A 150 11.03 8.99 1.61
N ASN A 151 9.74 8.80 1.35
CA ASN A 151 9.08 9.30 0.15
C ASN A 151 8.31 10.59 0.41
N VAL A 152 8.18 11.01 1.67
CA VAL A 152 7.47 12.24 2.05
C VAL A 152 8.07 13.42 1.30
N ILE A 153 7.21 14.16 0.62
CA ILE A 153 7.56 15.43 -0.01
C ILE A 153 7.38 16.51 1.04
N ILE A 154 8.47 17.20 1.36
CA ILE A 154 8.46 18.32 2.32
C ILE A 154 8.42 19.60 1.51
N LEU A 155 7.29 20.31 1.57
CA LEU A 155 7.16 21.61 0.89
C LEU A 155 7.92 22.71 1.61
N ASP A 156 8.29 23.77 0.88
CA ASP A 156 8.94 24.97 1.45
C ASP A 156 8.11 25.61 2.59
N SER A 157 6.81 25.38 2.61
CA SER A 157 5.85 25.82 3.64
C SER A 157 5.85 24.95 4.90
N GLY A 158 6.55 23.82 4.87
CA GLY A 158 6.72 22.90 6.01
C GLY A 158 5.72 21.76 6.09
N GLU A 159 4.76 21.67 5.16
CA GLU A 159 3.83 20.55 5.12
C GLU A 159 4.48 19.28 4.56
N ASN A 160 4.16 18.16 5.19
CA ASN A 160 4.56 16.83 4.78
C ASN A 160 3.45 16.18 3.93
N ILE A 161 3.79 15.71 2.75
CA ILE A 161 2.85 15.08 1.82
C ILE A 161 3.32 13.68 1.50
N SER A 162 2.45 12.70 1.73
CA SER A 162 2.67 11.33 1.26
C SER A 162 2.29 11.21 -0.21
N PRO A 163 3.22 10.90 -1.11
CA PRO A 163 2.90 10.65 -2.51
C PRO A 163 1.91 9.51 -2.67
N GLU A 164 2.01 8.47 -1.85
CA GLU A 164 1.18 7.27 -1.92
C GLU A 164 -0.31 7.59 -1.69
N GLU A 165 -0.62 8.56 -0.82
CA GLU A 165 -1.99 9.03 -0.61
C GLU A 165 -2.59 9.60 -1.90
N LEU A 166 -1.82 10.44 -2.60
CA LEU A 166 -2.26 11.06 -3.84
C LEU A 166 -2.29 10.06 -5.01
N GLU A 167 -1.33 9.15 -5.06
CA GLU A 167 -1.31 8.04 -6.03
C GLU A 167 -2.54 7.15 -5.87
N GLY A 168 -2.96 6.86 -4.63
CA GLY A 168 -4.17 6.12 -4.33
C GLY A 168 -5.46 6.84 -4.80
N ILE A 169 -5.45 8.18 -4.84
CA ILE A 169 -6.55 8.97 -5.40
C ILE A 169 -6.54 8.87 -6.93
N VAL A 170 -5.37 9.12 -7.56
CA VAL A 170 -5.23 9.12 -9.02
C VAL A 170 -5.50 7.74 -9.60
N GLY A 171 -5.08 6.69 -8.91
CA GLY A 171 -5.29 5.28 -9.31
C GLY A 171 -6.76 4.84 -9.36
N LYS A 172 -7.70 5.61 -8.77
CA LYS A 172 -9.14 5.35 -8.90
C LYS A 172 -9.69 5.72 -10.28
N CYS A 173 -8.94 6.47 -11.09
CA CYS A 173 -9.31 6.76 -12.45
C CYS A 173 -9.06 5.53 -13.34
N GLU A 174 -10.10 4.95 -13.91
CA GLU A 174 -10.02 3.75 -14.78
C GLU A 174 -9.07 3.90 -15.97
N ALA A 175 -8.82 5.14 -16.40
CA ALA A 175 -7.89 5.45 -17.49
C ALA A 175 -6.42 5.36 -17.07
N VAL A 176 -6.11 5.36 -15.79
CA VAL A 176 -4.75 5.32 -15.26
C VAL A 176 -4.29 3.86 -15.16
N LYS A 177 -3.18 3.54 -15.84
CA LYS A 177 -2.51 2.24 -15.74
C LYS A 177 -1.50 2.22 -14.60
N GLU A 178 -0.71 3.30 -14.50
CA GLU A 178 0.29 3.51 -13.45
C GLU A 178 0.41 5.01 -13.19
N CYS A 179 0.73 5.38 -11.95
CA CYS A 179 1.06 6.76 -11.63
C CYS A 179 2.13 6.84 -10.53
N VAL A 180 2.88 7.94 -10.55
CA VAL A 180 3.85 8.30 -9.51
C VAL A 180 3.70 9.78 -9.22
N VAL A 181 3.50 10.11 -7.95
CA VAL A 181 3.49 11.49 -7.46
C VAL A 181 4.88 11.86 -6.96
N LYS A 182 5.35 13.03 -7.36
CA LYS A 182 6.66 13.56 -6.98
C LYS A 182 6.66 15.08 -6.94
N GLU A 183 7.71 15.65 -6.36
CA GLU A 183 7.95 17.07 -6.47
C GLU A 183 8.38 17.44 -7.89
N MET A 184 7.73 18.46 -8.45
CA MET A 184 8.04 19.04 -9.76
C MET A 184 8.14 20.56 -9.64
N GLY A 185 9.36 21.09 -9.55
CA GLY A 185 9.59 22.54 -9.49
C GLY A 185 8.89 23.19 -8.29
N LYS A 186 9.08 22.66 -7.08
CA LYS A 186 8.47 23.12 -5.81
C LYS A 186 6.94 22.96 -5.72
N LYS A 187 6.37 22.10 -6.55
CA LYS A 187 4.93 21.81 -6.57
C LYS A 187 4.74 20.30 -6.61
N ILE A 188 3.57 19.84 -6.17
CA ILE A 188 3.18 18.46 -6.35
C ILE A 188 2.81 18.23 -7.80
N GLY A 189 3.47 17.24 -8.41
CA GLY A 189 3.16 16.77 -9.74
C GLY A 189 2.90 15.29 -9.77
N VAL A 190 2.26 14.82 -10.83
CA VAL A 190 2.01 13.40 -11.08
C VAL A 190 2.44 13.02 -12.48
N VAL A 191 3.18 11.92 -12.60
CA VAL A 191 3.46 11.26 -13.86
C VAL A 191 2.50 10.10 -14.03
N VAL A 192 1.78 10.05 -15.13
CA VAL A 192 0.74 9.05 -15.38
C VAL A 192 1.05 8.28 -16.65
N TYR A 193 1.06 6.96 -16.55
CA TYR A 193 1.02 6.08 -17.71
C TYR A 193 -0.43 5.75 -18.06
N CYS A 194 -0.87 6.13 -19.24
CA CYS A 194 -2.18 5.83 -19.80
C CYS A 194 -2.14 5.85 -21.32
N ASP A 195 -3.21 5.42 -21.97
CA ASP A 195 -3.36 5.53 -23.43
C ASP A 195 -3.53 7.01 -23.84
N GLU A 196 -3.01 7.40 -25.01
CA GLU A 196 -3.00 8.81 -25.46
C GLU A 196 -4.41 9.41 -25.55
N ASP A 197 -5.40 8.63 -26.02
CA ASP A 197 -6.79 9.05 -26.12
C ASP A 197 -7.49 9.22 -24.76
N LYS A 198 -6.87 8.75 -23.67
CA LYS A 198 -7.36 8.83 -22.28
C LYS A 198 -6.77 9.99 -21.46
N GLN A 199 -5.76 10.67 -21.97
CA GLN A 199 -5.07 11.73 -21.23
C GLN A 199 -6.01 12.84 -20.75
N GLN A 200 -6.99 13.23 -21.56
CA GLN A 200 -7.94 14.28 -21.15
C GLN A 200 -8.85 13.80 -20.02
N GLN A 201 -9.29 12.56 -20.03
CA GLN A 201 -10.06 11.95 -18.94
C GLN A 201 -9.29 11.97 -17.62
N VAL A 202 -7.99 11.68 -17.66
CA VAL A 202 -7.11 11.74 -16.48
C VAL A 202 -6.96 13.17 -15.96
N ARG A 203 -6.77 14.17 -16.86
CA ARG A 203 -6.68 15.58 -16.47
C ARG A 203 -7.96 16.07 -15.78
N ASP A 204 -9.11 15.70 -16.33
CA ASP A 204 -10.42 16.08 -15.77
C ASP A 204 -10.62 15.44 -14.40
N PHE A 205 -10.25 14.16 -14.25
CA PHE A 205 -10.29 13.43 -12.98
C PHE A 205 -9.41 14.09 -11.90
N ILE A 206 -8.15 14.43 -12.23
CA ILE A 206 -7.21 15.09 -11.30
C ILE A 206 -7.74 16.50 -10.94
N THR A 207 -8.32 17.21 -11.89
CA THR A 207 -8.92 18.54 -11.64
C THR A 207 -10.08 18.44 -10.64
N GLU A 208 -10.92 17.43 -10.77
CA GLU A 208 -12.03 17.20 -9.83
C GLU A 208 -11.51 16.75 -8.46
N ALA A 209 -10.55 15.82 -8.42
CA ALA A 209 -9.91 15.39 -7.16
C ALA A 209 -9.27 16.57 -6.42
N ASN A 210 -8.62 17.49 -7.14
CA ASN A 210 -8.02 18.69 -6.55
C ASN A 210 -9.03 19.62 -5.87
N ARG A 211 -10.32 19.58 -6.21
CA ARG A 211 -11.36 20.39 -5.56
C ARG A 211 -11.60 19.97 -4.11
N THR A 212 -11.43 18.68 -3.83
CA THR A 212 -11.63 18.12 -2.50
C THR A 212 -10.36 18.15 -1.65
N LEU A 213 -9.19 18.35 -2.26
CA LEU A 213 -7.90 18.36 -1.59
C LEU A 213 -7.56 19.75 -1.02
N PRO A 214 -6.91 19.82 0.17
CA PRO A 214 -6.29 21.04 0.68
C PRO A 214 -5.33 21.64 -0.35
N LEU A 215 -5.14 22.96 -0.33
CA LEU A 215 -4.33 23.66 -1.34
C LEU A 215 -2.92 23.07 -1.47
N TYR A 216 -2.28 22.75 -0.35
CA TYR A 216 -0.92 22.23 -0.32
C TYR A 216 -0.78 20.79 -0.86
N LYS A 217 -1.88 20.00 -0.94
CA LYS A 217 -1.90 18.65 -1.53
C LYS A 217 -2.30 18.63 -3.01
N ARG A 218 -2.64 19.75 -3.61
CA ARG A 218 -3.12 19.78 -4.99
C ARG A 218 -2.02 19.47 -5.98
N MET A 219 -2.31 18.53 -6.85
CA MET A 219 -1.45 18.14 -7.96
C MET A 219 -1.57 19.19 -9.07
N SER A 220 -0.55 20.03 -9.22
CA SER A 220 -0.56 21.17 -10.13
C SER A 220 0.19 20.94 -11.44
N ALA A 221 0.96 19.87 -11.54
CA ALA A 221 1.64 19.43 -12.75
C ALA A 221 1.22 17.99 -13.09
N VAL A 222 0.91 17.75 -14.36
CA VAL A 222 0.53 16.41 -14.86
C VAL A 222 1.35 16.13 -16.11
N GLU A 223 2.24 15.14 -16.02
CA GLU A 223 3.02 14.61 -17.12
C GLU A 223 2.47 13.24 -17.54
N PHE A 224 2.54 12.93 -18.83
CA PHE A 224 2.10 11.64 -19.34
C PHE A 224 3.26 10.85 -19.90
N SER A 225 3.26 9.55 -19.62
CA SER A 225 4.11 8.57 -20.26
C SER A 225 3.29 7.71 -21.21
N THR A 226 3.86 7.38 -22.35
CA THR A 226 3.29 6.42 -23.31
C THR A 226 3.79 5.00 -23.04
N GLU A 227 4.75 4.84 -22.12
CA GLU A 227 5.35 3.57 -21.73
C GLU A 227 5.17 3.33 -20.23
N PRO A 228 5.20 2.05 -19.77
CA PRO A 228 5.17 1.72 -18.35
C PRO A 228 6.25 2.49 -17.57
N LEU A 229 5.90 2.90 -16.36
CA LEU A 229 6.82 3.67 -15.54
C LEU A 229 7.99 2.80 -15.03
N PRO A 230 9.19 3.39 -14.82
CA PRO A 230 10.38 2.65 -14.45
C PRO A 230 10.20 1.95 -13.09
N ARG A 231 10.77 0.73 -12.99
CA ARG A 231 10.69 -0.12 -11.80
C ARG A 231 12.08 -0.57 -11.36
N ASN A 232 12.23 -0.83 -10.08
CA ASN A 232 13.43 -1.46 -9.54
C ASN A 232 13.43 -2.98 -9.81
N GLY A 233 14.53 -3.67 -9.45
CA GLY A 233 14.65 -5.12 -9.61
C GLY A 233 13.61 -5.96 -8.86
N ALA A 234 12.92 -5.38 -7.85
CA ALA A 234 11.82 -6.00 -7.13
C ALA A 234 10.42 -5.67 -7.72
N GLY A 235 10.37 -4.97 -8.87
CA GLY A 235 9.13 -4.61 -9.55
C GLY A 235 8.39 -3.40 -8.97
N LYS A 236 8.96 -2.68 -7.99
CA LYS A 236 8.36 -1.46 -7.42
C LYS A 236 8.65 -0.24 -8.28
N LEU A 237 7.66 0.65 -8.46
CA LEU A 237 7.81 1.90 -9.19
C LEU A 237 8.92 2.78 -8.59
N LEU A 238 9.73 3.37 -9.46
CA LEU A 238 10.78 4.33 -9.09
C LEU A 238 10.22 5.75 -9.12
N ARG A 239 10.52 6.52 -8.07
CA ARG A 239 10.16 7.95 -7.92
C ARG A 239 11.34 8.85 -8.31
N GLN A 240 11.80 8.72 -9.55
CA GLN A 240 12.89 9.56 -10.07
C GLN A 240 12.35 10.81 -10.75
#